data_903a3ff6a1692fb36294709a2227d90e
#
_entry.id   903a3ff6a1692fb36294709a2227d90e
#
_cell.length_a   1.000
_cell.length_b   1.000
_cell.length_c   1.000
_cell.angle_alpha   90.00
_cell.angle_beta   90.00
_cell.angle_gamma   90.00
#
_symmetry.space_group_name_H-M   'P 1'
#
loop_
_entity.id
_entity.type
_entity.pdbx_description
1 polymer ?
#
loop_
_entity_poly.entity_id
_entity_poly.type
_entity_poly.pdbx_seq_one_letter_code
_entity_poly.pdbx_strand_id
1 'polypeptide(L)'
;KYNGQEVEGEKGDTIAAALHRAGFPVHSHSLDGRERSLECGIGKCGACEMLVDGKVRRICITKVDGVKEVREVTEDFMARKVKQPVADKKKILRTTVVIIGAGPAGLAVREEFNKYGVDNIVIDNNDKTGGQFTMQTHQFFFFEKEKRFGGMRGFDIARTLAGENTDG
;
A
#
# COMPACT_ATOMS: atom_id res chain seq x y z
N LYS A 1 -9.23 2.16 -24.98
CA LYS A 1 -8.28 3.25 -25.34
C LYS A 1 -7.37 3.56 -24.18
N TYR A 2 -6.12 3.86 -24.44
CA TYR A 2 -5.16 4.36 -23.46
C TYR A 2 -4.72 5.78 -23.84
N ASN A 3 -4.99 6.75 -22.99
CA ASN A 3 -4.73 8.18 -23.26
C ASN A 3 -5.20 8.63 -24.65
N GLY A 4 -6.36 8.15 -25.10
CA GLY A 4 -6.95 8.45 -26.41
C GLY A 4 -6.49 7.55 -27.57
N GLN A 5 -5.39 6.80 -27.42
CA GLN A 5 -4.91 5.85 -28.44
C GLN A 5 -5.62 4.51 -28.30
N GLU A 6 -5.87 3.84 -29.43
CA GLU A 6 -6.42 2.49 -29.42
C GLU A 6 -5.32 1.49 -29.07
N VAL A 7 -5.61 0.61 -28.11
CA VAL A 7 -4.75 -0.49 -27.70
C VAL A 7 -5.56 -1.77 -27.73
N GLU A 8 -5.04 -2.78 -28.42
CA GLU A 8 -5.65 -4.10 -28.47
C GLU A 8 -5.21 -4.95 -27.28
N GLY A 9 -6.17 -5.65 -26.68
CA GLY A 9 -5.93 -6.64 -25.65
C GLY A 9 -6.63 -7.94 -26.01
N GLU A 10 -6.02 -9.06 -25.66
CA GLU A 10 -6.60 -10.37 -25.85
C GLU A 10 -7.56 -10.71 -24.69
N LYS A 11 -8.55 -11.53 -24.99
CA LYS A 11 -9.51 -11.99 -23.97
C LYS A 11 -8.77 -12.67 -22.81
N GLY A 12 -9.03 -12.18 -21.60
CA GLY A 12 -8.39 -12.71 -20.41
C GLY A 12 -7.08 -12.03 -20.03
N ASP A 13 -6.57 -11.12 -20.85
CA ASP A 13 -5.44 -10.26 -20.46
C ASP A 13 -5.78 -9.40 -19.26
N THR A 14 -4.77 -9.03 -18.51
CA THR A 14 -4.85 -7.86 -17.64
C THR A 14 -4.56 -6.59 -18.46
N ILE A 15 -5.09 -5.46 -18.00
CA ILE A 15 -4.81 -4.17 -18.65
C ILE A 15 -3.30 -3.92 -18.70
N ALA A 16 -2.56 -4.26 -17.62
CA ALA A 16 -1.10 -4.12 -17.59
C ALA A 16 -0.42 -4.95 -18.70
N ALA A 17 -0.85 -6.19 -18.90
CA ALA A 17 -0.29 -7.05 -19.95
C ALA A 17 -0.52 -6.48 -21.34
N ALA A 18 -1.74 -6.00 -21.62
CA ALA A 18 -2.07 -5.37 -22.90
C ALA A 18 -1.25 -4.10 -23.14
N LEU A 19 -1.11 -3.23 -22.13
CA LEU A 19 -0.32 -2.00 -22.23
C LEU A 19 1.17 -2.29 -22.44
N HIS A 20 1.76 -3.24 -21.71
CA HIS A 20 3.16 -3.62 -21.88
C HIS A 20 3.41 -4.16 -23.31
N ARG A 21 2.53 -5.02 -23.83
CA ARG A 21 2.63 -5.55 -25.18
C ARG A 21 2.53 -4.46 -26.25
N ALA A 22 1.73 -3.43 -25.98
CA ALA A 22 1.58 -2.27 -26.84
C ALA A 22 2.72 -1.23 -26.70
N GLY A 23 3.73 -1.49 -25.87
CA GLY A 23 4.88 -0.60 -25.69
C GLY A 23 4.69 0.51 -24.66
N PHE A 24 3.69 0.39 -23.76
CA PHE A 24 3.42 1.34 -22.68
C PHE A 24 3.76 0.73 -21.31
N PRO A 25 5.04 0.65 -20.92
CA PRO A 25 5.44 0.02 -19.66
C PRO A 25 5.27 0.93 -18.43
N VAL A 26 5.21 2.26 -18.62
CA VAL A 26 5.02 3.23 -17.54
C VAL A 26 3.54 3.39 -17.24
N HIS A 27 3.14 3.24 -15.99
CA HIS A 27 1.75 3.23 -15.57
C HIS A 27 1.38 4.42 -14.67
N SER A 28 2.36 4.98 -13.99
CA SER A 28 2.17 6.15 -13.12
C SER A 28 3.51 6.82 -12.86
N HIS A 29 3.45 7.96 -12.20
CA HIS A 29 4.63 8.66 -11.70
C HIS A 29 4.55 8.81 -10.18
N SER A 30 5.67 8.76 -9.49
CA SER A 30 5.77 9.10 -8.08
C SER A 30 5.73 10.62 -7.89
N LEU A 31 5.53 11.08 -6.64
CA LEU A 31 5.45 12.52 -6.34
C LEU A 31 6.72 13.30 -6.74
N ASP A 32 7.87 12.63 -6.80
CA ASP A 32 9.14 13.18 -7.27
C ASP A 32 9.37 12.98 -8.79
N GLY A 33 8.33 12.60 -9.53
CA GLY A 33 8.33 12.48 -10.99
C GLY A 33 8.98 11.21 -11.54
N ARG A 34 9.37 10.24 -10.71
CA ARG A 34 9.93 8.97 -11.20
C ARG A 34 8.86 8.09 -11.83
N GLU A 35 9.18 7.53 -12.97
CA GLU A 35 8.34 6.56 -13.66
C GLU A 35 8.16 5.30 -12.83
N ARG A 36 6.93 4.82 -12.78
CA ARG A 36 6.54 3.57 -12.11
C ARG A 36 5.88 2.63 -13.09
N SER A 37 6.26 1.38 -13.00
CA SER A 37 5.77 0.31 -13.85
C SER A 37 5.09 -0.79 -13.03
N LEU A 38 5.03 -2.00 -13.58
CA LEU A 38 4.53 -3.18 -12.93
C LEU A 38 5.57 -3.70 -11.91
N GLU A 39 5.32 -3.48 -10.61
CA GLU A 39 6.24 -3.88 -9.54
C GLU A 39 5.86 -5.24 -8.95
N CYS A 40 4.69 -5.37 -8.31
CA CYS A 40 4.34 -6.61 -7.62
C CYS A 40 3.52 -7.62 -8.45
N GLY A 41 2.80 -7.17 -9.47
CA GLY A 41 1.93 -8.00 -10.31
C GLY A 41 0.70 -8.62 -9.64
N ILE A 42 0.54 -8.44 -8.33
CA ILE A 42 -0.49 -9.11 -7.51
C ILE A 42 -1.50 -8.14 -6.86
N GLY A 43 -1.55 -6.90 -7.35
CA GLY A 43 -2.51 -5.91 -6.87
C GLY A 43 -2.26 -5.38 -5.45
N LYS A 44 -1.02 -5.34 -4.96
CA LYS A 44 -0.72 -4.94 -3.56
C LYS A 44 -0.02 -3.58 -3.46
N CYS A 45 0.99 -3.30 -4.29
CA CYS A 45 1.87 -2.13 -4.13
C CYS A 45 1.26 -0.80 -4.60
N GLY A 46 0.23 -0.82 -5.43
CA GLY A 46 -0.39 0.39 -5.99
C GLY A 46 0.41 1.07 -7.13
N ALA A 47 1.60 0.59 -7.49
CA ALA A 47 2.41 1.18 -8.56
C ALA A 47 1.70 1.26 -9.92
N CYS A 48 0.76 0.35 -10.17
CA CYS A 48 -0.02 0.27 -11.39
C CYS A 48 -1.46 0.78 -11.25
N GLU A 49 -1.72 1.70 -10.35
CA GLU A 49 -3.04 2.33 -10.23
C GLU A 49 -3.26 3.28 -11.40
N MET A 50 -4.37 3.08 -12.12
CA MET A 50 -4.81 3.90 -13.25
C MET A 50 -6.30 4.15 -13.20
N LEU A 51 -6.76 5.17 -13.91
CA LEU A 51 -8.19 5.43 -14.13
C LEU A 51 -8.69 4.47 -15.22
N VAL A 52 -9.55 3.54 -14.82
CA VAL A 52 -10.23 2.61 -15.71
C VAL A 52 -11.72 2.95 -15.70
N ASP A 53 -12.23 3.43 -16.83
CA ASP A 53 -13.61 3.91 -16.97
C ASP A 53 -14.02 4.86 -15.82
N GLY A 54 -13.12 5.82 -15.49
CA GLY A 54 -13.32 6.83 -14.45
C GLY A 54 -13.14 6.35 -13.01
N LYS A 55 -12.73 5.11 -12.78
CA LYS A 55 -12.45 4.56 -11.43
C LYS A 55 -11.00 4.18 -11.29
N VAL A 56 -10.39 4.46 -10.15
CA VAL A 56 -9.02 3.97 -9.85
C VAL A 56 -9.05 2.46 -9.70
N ARG A 57 -8.24 1.78 -10.49
CA ARG A 57 -8.06 0.33 -10.49
C ARG A 57 -6.59 -0.04 -10.58
N ARG A 58 -6.23 -1.17 -10.01
CA ARG A 58 -4.89 -1.78 -10.14
C ARG A 58 -4.87 -2.63 -11.40
N ILE A 59 -4.25 -2.11 -12.45
CA ILE A 59 -4.33 -2.71 -13.79
C ILE A 59 -3.61 -4.06 -13.91
N CYS A 60 -2.73 -4.40 -12.97
CA CYS A 60 -2.09 -5.72 -12.94
C CYS A 60 -3.06 -6.87 -12.63
N ILE A 61 -4.21 -6.59 -12.04
CA ILE A 61 -5.25 -7.58 -11.70
C ILE A 61 -6.60 -7.28 -12.35
N THR A 62 -6.73 -6.17 -13.06
CA THR A 62 -7.96 -5.80 -13.78
C THR A 62 -7.91 -6.32 -15.20
N LYS A 63 -8.94 -7.06 -15.60
CA LYS A 63 -9.05 -7.62 -16.96
C LYS A 63 -9.43 -6.55 -17.99
N VAL A 64 -9.03 -6.75 -19.24
CA VAL A 64 -9.37 -5.85 -20.35
C VAL A 64 -10.84 -5.95 -20.78
N ASP A 65 -11.50 -7.06 -20.43
CA ASP A 65 -12.85 -7.36 -20.90
C ASP A 65 -13.84 -6.26 -20.51
N GLY A 66 -14.46 -5.64 -21.52
CA GLY A 66 -15.45 -4.58 -21.34
C GLY A 66 -14.89 -3.19 -20.97
N VAL A 67 -13.57 -3.04 -20.85
CA VAL A 67 -12.92 -1.76 -20.56
C VAL A 67 -12.90 -0.88 -21.82
N LYS A 68 -13.36 0.37 -21.67
CA LYS A 68 -13.43 1.35 -22.76
C LYS A 68 -12.24 2.30 -22.75
N GLU A 69 -11.84 2.75 -21.57
CA GLU A 69 -10.82 3.77 -21.43
C GLU A 69 -9.94 3.53 -20.20
N VAL A 70 -8.64 3.76 -20.41
CA VAL A 70 -7.61 3.74 -19.36
C VAL A 70 -6.81 5.04 -19.46
N ARG A 71 -6.57 5.70 -18.32
CA ARG A 71 -5.76 6.92 -18.22
C ARG A 71 -4.87 6.89 -17.00
N GLU A 72 -3.78 7.62 -17.02
CA GLU A 72 -3.02 7.90 -15.81
C GLU A 72 -3.86 8.62 -14.74
N VAL A 73 -3.55 8.33 -13.50
CA VAL A 73 -4.11 9.08 -12.37
C VAL A 73 -3.34 10.39 -12.23
N THR A 74 -4.00 11.50 -12.55
CA THR A 74 -3.41 12.83 -12.41
C THR A 74 -3.54 13.35 -10.97
N GLU A 75 -2.64 14.26 -10.56
CA GLU A 75 -2.71 14.93 -9.26
C GLU A 75 -4.06 15.61 -9.00
N ASP A 76 -4.64 16.24 -10.03
CA ASP A 76 -5.96 16.86 -9.95
C ASP A 76 -7.07 15.86 -9.61
N PHE A 77 -6.98 14.63 -10.11
CA PHE A 77 -7.94 13.59 -9.80
C PHE A 77 -7.78 13.13 -8.35
N MET A 78 -6.55 12.99 -7.87
CA MET A 78 -6.27 12.62 -6.48
C MET A 78 -6.68 13.74 -5.53
N ALA A 79 -6.39 14.99 -5.86
CA ALA A 79 -6.80 16.15 -5.06
C ALA A 79 -8.33 16.24 -4.87
N ARG A 80 -9.11 15.91 -5.92
CA ARG A 80 -10.57 15.86 -5.84
C ARG A 80 -11.12 14.72 -4.97
N LYS A 81 -10.36 13.64 -4.81
CA LYS A 81 -10.74 12.48 -3.97
C LYS A 81 -10.33 12.60 -2.52
N VAL A 82 -9.34 13.41 -2.21
CA VAL A 82 -9.00 13.73 -0.83
C VAL A 82 -10.15 14.57 -0.30
N LYS A 83 -11.13 13.93 0.33
CA LYS A 83 -12.07 14.63 1.20
C LYS A 83 -11.20 15.37 2.20
N GLN A 84 -11.25 16.70 2.18
CA GLN A 84 -10.60 17.48 3.22
C GLN A 84 -11.09 16.91 4.56
N PRO A 85 -10.19 16.54 5.46
CA PRO A 85 -10.60 16.05 6.76
C PRO A 85 -11.48 17.13 7.36
N VAL A 86 -12.72 16.75 7.67
CA VAL A 86 -13.63 17.62 8.42
C VAL A 86 -12.95 17.80 9.77
N ALA A 87 -12.39 18.99 9.97
CA ALA A 87 -11.65 19.32 11.19
C ALA A 87 -12.65 19.57 12.34
N ASP A 88 -13.39 18.53 12.72
CA ASP A 88 -14.45 18.64 13.72
C ASP A 88 -13.93 18.60 15.13
N LYS A 89 -12.88 18.62 15.57
CA LYS A 89 -12.27 18.85 16.90
C LYS A 89 -10.79 18.52 16.85
N LYS A 90 -9.96 19.52 16.83
CA LYS A 90 -8.52 19.36 17.02
C LYS A 90 -8.28 18.77 18.41
N LYS A 91 -7.84 17.53 18.47
CA LYS A 91 -7.31 16.91 19.69
C LYS A 91 -5.81 17.17 19.71
N ILE A 92 -5.36 17.89 20.72
CA ILE A 92 -3.93 18.12 20.95
C ILE A 92 -3.43 16.98 21.84
N LEU A 93 -2.50 16.20 21.30
CA LEU A 93 -1.76 15.19 22.04
C LEU A 93 -0.33 15.70 22.25
N ARG A 94 0.21 15.44 23.43
CA ARG A 94 1.60 15.77 23.78
C ARG A 94 2.35 14.47 24.01
N THR A 95 3.52 14.34 23.44
CA THR A 95 4.39 13.18 23.60
C THR A 95 5.84 13.60 23.40
N THR A 96 6.77 12.79 23.88
CA THR A 96 8.21 13.00 23.69
C THR A 96 8.63 12.67 22.26
N VAL A 97 8.05 11.61 21.68
CA VAL A 97 8.40 11.13 20.33
C VAL A 97 7.14 10.87 19.50
N VAL A 98 7.15 11.32 18.25
CA VAL A 98 6.13 10.97 17.25
C VAL A 98 6.79 10.04 16.23
N ILE A 99 6.22 8.85 16.06
CA ILE A 99 6.63 7.87 15.05
C ILE A 99 5.63 7.96 13.89
N ILE A 100 6.10 8.27 12.70
CA ILE A 100 5.26 8.36 11.50
C ILE A 100 5.37 7.05 10.72
N GLY A 101 4.25 6.33 10.63
CA GLY A 101 4.12 5.04 10.00
C GLY A 101 4.09 3.88 10.98
N ALA A 102 2.96 3.15 11.02
CA ALA A 102 2.76 1.93 11.81
C ALA A 102 3.09 0.65 11.03
N GLY A 103 4.04 0.72 10.12
CA GLY A 103 4.62 -0.44 9.44
C GLY A 103 5.61 -1.19 10.35
N PRO A 104 6.27 -2.25 9.84
CA PRO A 104 7.21 -3.06 10.62
C PRO A 104 8.28 -2.25 11.34
N ALA A 105 8.89 -1.30 10.65
CA ALA A 105 9.94 -0.46 11.20
C ALA A 105 9.41 0.45 12.33
N GLY A 106 8.28 1.15 12.09
CA GLY A 106 7.70 2.04 13.11
C GLY A 106 7.22 1.30 14.35
N LEU A 107 6.66 0.11 14.18
CA LEU A 107 6.25 -0.74 15.31
C LEU A 107 7.44 -1.27 16.10
N ALA A 108 8.54 -1.64 15.43
CA ALA A 108 9.77 -2.06 16.10
C ALA A 108 10.40 -0.89 16.91
N VAL A 109 10.42 0.31 16.34
CA VAL A 109 10.89 1.51 17.06
C VAL A 109 10.00 1.81 18.26
N ARG A 110 8.68 1.72 18.11
CA ARG A 110 7.74 1.87 19.25
C ARG A 110 8.02 0.88 20.34
N GLU A 111 8.21 -0.38 20.00
CA GLU A 111 8.51 -1.42 20.98
C GLU A 111 9.79 -1.11 21.73
N GLU A 112 10.83 -0.65 21.04
CA GLU A 112 12.09 -0.30 21.67
C GLU A 112 11.94 0.90 22.60
N PHE A 113 11.25 1.96 22.20
CA PHE A 113 10.95 3.09 23.09
C PHE A 113 10.15 2.69 24.33
N ASN A 114 9.20 1.78 24.18
CA ASN A 114 8.42 1.27 25.31
C ASN A 114 9.30 0.51 26.33
N LYS A 115 10.32 -0.25 25.89
CA LYS A 115 11.28 -0.92 26.77
C LYS A 115 12.06 0.06 27.64
N TYR A 116 12.35 1.25 27.12
CA TYR A 116 13.06 2.30 27.84
C TYR A 116 12.13 3.31 28.52
N GLY A 117 10.83 3.09 28.53
CA GLY A 117 9.85 3.98 29.14
C GLY A 117 9.74 5.34 28.46
N VAL A 118 10.13 5.44 27.19
CA VAL A 118 10.02 6.69 26.43
C VAL A 118 8.60 6.86 25.92
N ASP A 119 7.95 7.95 26.32
CA ASP A 119 6.60 8.29 25.87
C ASP A 119 6.59 8.56 24.36
N ASN A 120 5.72 7.84 23.64
CA ASN A 120 5.67 7.90 22.19
C ASN A 120 4.25 7.69 21.64
N ILE A 121 3.99 8.28 20.45
CA ILE A 121 2.76 8.11 19.70
C ILE A 121 3.12 7.67 18.28
N VAL A 122 2.43 6.64 17.80
CA VAL A 122 2.52 6.20 16.39
C VAL A 122 1.35 6.78 15.60
N ILE A 123 1.64 7.38 14.46
CA ILE A 123 0.64 7.92 13.53
C ILE A 123 0.75 7.16 12.21
N ASP A 124 -0.38 6.69 11.68
CA ASP A 124 -0.47 6.04 10.37
C ASP A 124 -1.70 6.56 9.62
N ASN A 125 -1.67 6.45 8.30
CA ASN A 125 -2.80 6.80 7.44
C ASN A 125 -3.76 5.62 7.18
N ASN A 126 -3.43 4.43 7.67
CA ASN A 126 -4.26 3.24 7.58
C ASN A 126 -5.02 2.99 8.88
N ASP A 127 -6.19 2.39 8.75
CA ASP A 127 -7.03 2.00 9.91
C ASP A 127 -6.43 0.86 10.74
N LYS A 128 -5.46 0.14 10.17
CA LYS A 128 -4.81 -1.02 10.81
C LYS A 128 -3.29 -0.83 10.82
N THR A 129 -2.70 -1.15 11.96
CA THR A 129 -1.25 -1.22 12.11
C THR A 129 -0.64 -2.41 11.36
N GLY A 130 0.66 -2.36 11.08
CA GLY A 130 1.42 -3.45 10.49
C GLY A 130 1.89 -3.24 9.06
N GLY A 131 1.33 -2.27 8.33
CA GLY A 131 1.76 -1.93 6.96
C GLY A 131 1.87 -3.17 6.07
N GLN A 132 3.04 -3.42 5.47
CA GLN A 132 3.27 -4.55 4.57
C GLN A 132 3.09 -5.92 5.23
N PHE A 133 3.29 -6.05 6.53
CA PHE A 133 3.05 -7.32 7.23
C PHE A 133 1.60 -7.78 7.14
N THR A 134 0.64 -6.87 7.12
CA THR A 134 -0.78 -7.22 7.01
C THR A 134 -1.14 -7.90 5.69
N MET A 135 -0.28 -7.78 4.69
CA MET A 135 -0.47 -8.36 3.35
C MET A 135 0.27 -9.68 3.15
N GLN A 136 1.10 -10.09 4.11
CA GLN A 136 1.93 -11.28 4.00
C GLN A 136 1.26 -12.45 4.71
N THR A 137 0.79 -13.40 3.92
CA THR A 137 0.05 -14.58 4.40
C THR A 137 0.93 -15.81 4.61
N HIS A 138 2.19 -15.79 4.12
CA HIS A 138 3.15 -16.87 4.33
C HIS A 138 3.75 -16.80 5.72
N GLN A 139 4.24 -17.93 6.20
CA GLN A 139 5.00 -18.03 7.45
C GLN A 139 6.43 -17.58 7.24
N PHE A 140 6.96 -16.82 8.20
CA PHE A 140 8.36 -16.39 8.16
C PHE A 140 9.26 -17.46 8.74
N PHE A 141 10.35 -17.75 8.02
CA PHE A 141 11.42 -18.64 8.46
C PHE A 141 12.59 -17.78 8.93
N PHE A 142 12.83 -17.76 10.23
CA PHE A 142 14.00 -17.09 10.79
C PHE A 142 15.03 -18.16 11.16
N PHE A 143 16.26 -18.00 10.66
CA PHE A 143 17.36 -18.94 10.88
C PHE A 143 18.14 -18.69 12.17
N GLU A 144 17.83 -17.63 12.91
CA GLU A 144 18.57 -17.24 14.10
C GLU A 144 17.94 -17.75 15.41
N LYS A 145 18.76 -17.75 16.47
CA LYS A 145 18.41 -18.32 17.79
C LYS A 145 17.21 -17.64 18.47
N GLU A 146 16.91 -16.40 18.12
CA GLU A 146 15.72 -15.70 18.63
C GLU A 146 14.52 -15.97 17.73
N LYS A 147 13.84 -17.05 18.04
CA LYS A 147 12.66 -17.52 17.27
C LYS A 147 11.38 -16.71 17.51
N ARG A 148 11.46 -15.44 17.94
CA ARG A 148 10.28 -14.65 18.34
C ARG A 148 9.17 -14.65 17.28
N PHE A 149 9.52 -14.57 16.01
CA PHE A 149 8.58 -14.50 14.89
C PHE A 149 8.62 -15.73 13.98
N GLY A 150 9.41 -16.75 14.32
CA GLY A 150 9.53 -17.97 13.53
C GLY A 150 8.19 -18.71 13.44
N GLY A 151 7.76 -19.06 12.23
CA GLY A 151 6.49 -19.71 11.96
C GLY A 151 5.26 -18.80 12.01
N MET A 152 5.40 -17.54 12.39
CA MET A 152 4.29 -16.58 12.39
C MET A 152 4.03 -16.02 10.98
N ARG A 153 2.78 -15.68 10.70
CA ARG A 153 2.41 -14.95 9.49
C ARG A 153 2.63 -13.45 9.69
N GLY A 154 2.78 -12.69 8.61
CA GLY A 154 3.02 -11.25 8.70
C GLY A 154 2.01 -10.50 9.54
N PHE A 155 0.74 -10.79 9.42
CA PHE A 155 -0.31 -10.13 10.20
C PHE A 155 -0.25 -10.49 11.70
N ASP A 156 0.21 -11.67 12.08
CA ASP A 156 0.40 -12.06 13.48
C ASP A 156 1.61 -11.32 14.08
N ILE A 157 2.69 -11.18 13.31
CA ILE A 157 3.85 -10.37 13.68
C ILE A 157 3.44 -8.91 13.89
N ALA A 158 2.61 -8.37 12.98
CA ALA A 158 2.11 -7.01 13.10
C ALA A 158 1.33 -6.79 14.40
N ARG A 159 0.43 -7.68 14.76
CA ARG A 159 -0.34 -7.63 16.01
C ARG A 159 0.56 -7.70 17.24
N THR A 160 1.52 -8.64 17.22
CA THR A 160 2.49 -8.79 18.31
C THR A 160 3.29 -7.50 18.53
N LEU A 161 3.81 -6.89 17.47
CA LEU A 161 4.54 -5.63 17.53
C LEU A 161 3.65 -4.44 17.94
N ALA A 162 2.38 -4.48 17.60
CA ALA A 162 1.41 -3.47 18.02
C ALA A 162 1.01 -3.59 19.51
N GLY A 163 1.39 -4.68 20.17
CA GLY A 163 0.97 -4.96 21.55
C GLY A 163 -0.50 -5.38 21.66
N GLU A 164 -1.09 -5.83 20.55
CA GLU A 164 -2.43 -6.42 20.56
C GLU A 164 -2.29 -7.86 21.03
N ASN A 165 -2.96 -8.23 22.16
CA ASN A 165 -2.95 -9.59 22.65
C ASN A 165 -3.49 -10.55 21.59
N THR A 166 -2.71 -11.58 21.30
CA THR A 166 -3.09 -12.67 20.40
C THR A 166 -3.74 -13.84 21.16
N ASP A 167 -4.34 -13.55 22.30
CA ASP A 167 -5.07 -14.53 23.11
C ASP A 167 -6.41 -14.84 22.45
N GLY A 168 -6.43 -15.94 21.69
CA GLY A 168 -7.59 -16.48 21.00
C GLY A 168 -7.25 -17.79 20.32
#